data_b51aad8f5e7ffc22829c1794ba86a801
#
_entry.id   b51aad8f5e7ffc22829c1794ba86a801
#
_cell.length_a   1.000
_cell.length_b   1.000
_cell.length_c   1.000
_cell.angle_alpha   90.00
_cell.angle_beta   90.00
_cell.angle_gamma   90.00
#
_symmetry.space_group_name_H-M   'P 1'
#
loop_
_entity.id
_entity.type
_entity.pdbx_description
1 polymer ?
#
loop_
_entity_poly.entity_id
_entity_poly.type
_entity_poly.pdbx_seq_one_letter_code
_entity_poly.pdbx_strand_id
1 'polypeptide(L)'
;MTTRLLDASADDAALPVEAPADVALLVFTLSAVPPERMANVLRLAHASLQKGGLLLFRDYALYDLPQLRFAPGARLGKNLYRREDGTLAYFFSTADMQQRACAAGFEVLECKYACVINTNRRTGEALQRVFVHGVFQKS
;
A
#
# COMPACT_ATOMS: atom_id res chain seq x y z
N MET A 1 -6.52 -1.74 -24.10
CA MET A 1 -6.51 -1.52 -22.64
C MET A 1 -7.69 -0.64 -22.26
N THR A 2 -8.47 -1.05 -21.28
CA THR A 2 -9.63 -0.29 -20.79
C THR A 2 -9.29 0.31 -19.43
N THR A 3 -9.57 1.59 -19.23
CA THR A 3 -9.38 2.26 -17.95
C THR A 3 -10.73 2.73 -17.40
N ARG A 4 -10.87 2.72 -16.09
CA ARG A 4 -12.06 3.20 -15.39
C ARG A 4 -11.66 4.04 -14.20
N LEU A 5 -12.46 5.06 -13.90
CA LEU A 5 -12.34 5.84 -12.68
C LEU A 5 -13.17 5.16 -11.58
N LEU A 6 -12.53 4.82 -10.47
CA LEU A 6 -13.16 4.15 -9.35
C LEU A 6 -12.53 4.60 -8.03
N ASP A 7 -13.35 4.90 -7.03
CA ASP A 7 -12.89 5.04 -5.66
C ASP A 7 -12.81 3.65 -5.01
N ALA A 8 -11.60 3.09 -4.99
CA ALA A 8 -11.37 1.75 -4.45
C ALA A 8 -11.56 1.65 -2.94
N SER A 9 -11.61 2.79 -2.22
CA SER A 9 -11.81 2.84 -0.78
C SER A 9 -13.29 2.87 -0.37
N ALA A 10 -14.20 3.02 -1.31
CA ALA A 10 -15.64 3.07 -1.03
C ALA A 10 -16.17 1.70 -0.58
N ASP A 11 -17.16 1.72 0.30
CA ASP A 11 -17.76 0.49 0.86
C ASP A 11 -18.44 -0.39 -0.21
N ASP A 12 -18.95 0.22 -1.26
CA ASP A 12 -19.64 -0.42 -2.37
C ASP A 12 -18.76 -0.58 -3.63
N ALA A 13 -17.45 -0.33 -3.51
CA ALA A 13 -16.54 -0.43 -4.63
C ALA A 13 -16.57 -1.82 -5.25
N ALA A 14 -16.80 -1.90 -6.56
CA ALA A 14 -16.79 -3.13 -7.32
C ALA A 14 -16.22 -2.86 -8.71
N LEU A 15 -15.42 -3.81 -9.20
CA LEU A 15 -14.96 -3.79 -10.59
C LEU A 15 -15.91 -4.62 -11.42
N PRO A 16 -16.37 -4.10 -12.56
CA PRO A 16 -17.05 -4.94 -13.54
C PRO A 16 -16.01 -5.85 -14.18
N VAL A 17 -15.85 -7.03 -13.62
CA VAL A 17 -14.85 -7.99 -14.06
C VAL A 17 -15.46 -8.88 -15.13
N GLU A 18 -15.10 -8.65 -16.38
CA GLU A 18 -15.44 -9.57 -17.47
C GLU A 18 -14.56 -10.83 -17.42
N ALA A 19 -13.30 -10.66 -16.98
CA ALA A 19 -12.37 -11.76 -16.73
C ALA A 19 -11.51 -11.45 -15.49
N PRO A 20 -11.35 -12.40 -14.56
CA PRO A 20 -10.47 -12.21 -13.42
C PRO A 20 -9.02 -11.98 -13.84
N ALA A 21 -8.32 -11.15 -13.09
CA ALA A 21 -6.91 -10.84 -13.36
C ALA A 21 -5.98 -11.90 -12.76
N ASP A 22 -4.82 -12.06 -13.37
CA ASP A 22 -3.74 -12.90 -12.81
C ASP A 22 -2.93 -12.16 -11.75
N VAL A 23 -2.80 -10.84 -11.90
CA VAL A 23 -1.99 -9.99 -11.03
C VAL A 23 -2.71 -8.67 -10.77
N ALA A 24 -2.70 -8.24 -9.53
CA ALA A 24 -3.09 -6.89 -9.11
C ALA A 24 -1.89 -6.17 -8.51
N LEU A 25 -1.81 -4.87 -8.71
CA LEU A 25 -0.72 -4.04 -8.22
C LEU A 25 -1.26 -2.96 -7.29
N LEU A 26 -0.66 -2.84 -6.12
CA LEU A 26 -0.83 -1.70 -5.21
C LEU A 26 0.56 -1.13 -4.91
N VAL A 27 0.94 -0.11 -5.63
CA VAL A 27 2.26 0.52 -5.51
C VAL A 27 2.06 1.97 -5.08
N PHE A 28 2.52 2.31 -3.88
CA PHE A 28 2.36 3.63 -3.26
C PHE A 28 0.92 4.16 -3.31
N THR A 29 -0.05 3.27 -3.09
CA THR A 29 -1.47 3.56 -3.19
C THR A 29 -2.16 3.45 -1.84
N LEU A 30 -1.94 2.34 -1.14
CA LEU A 30 -2.67 2.02 0.09
C LEU A 30 -2.35 3.01 1.22
N SER A 31 -1.13 3.54 1.25
CA SER A 31 -0.70 4.54 2.24
C SER A 31 -1.48 5.86 2.18
N ALA A 32 -2.11 6.16 1.06
CA ALA A 32 -2.93 7.37 0.89
C ALA A 32 -4.41 7.14 1.24
N VAL A 33 -4.79 5.92 1.58
CA VAL A 33 -6.16 5.54 1.95
C VAL A 33 -6.29 5.62 3.47
N PRO A 34 -7.40 6.18 4.01
CA PRO A 34 -7.64 6.12 5.45
C PRO A 34 -7.55 4.68 5.96
N PRO A 35 -6.86 4.42 7.08
CA PRO A 35 -6.64 3.04 7.56
C PRO A 35 -7.92 2.23 7.71
N GLU A 36 -9.01 2.86 8.16
CA GLU A 36 -10.32 2.21 8.31
C GLU A 36 -10.96 1.79 6.99
N ARG A 37 -10.45 2.29 5.86
CA ARG A 37 -10.95 1.97 4.50
C ARG A 37 -9.98 1.10 3.69
N MET A 38 -8.82 0.79 4.24
CA MET A 38 -7.82 -0.06 3.55
C MET A 38 -8.36 -1.46 3.27
N ALA A 39 -9.19 -1.99 4.16
CA ALA A 39 -9.85 -3.29 3.97
C ALA A 39 -10.70 -3.32 2.69
N ASN A 40 -11.35 -2.22 2.34
CA ASN A 40 -12.16 -2.12 1.11
C ASN A 40 -11.28 -2.25 -0.13
N VAL A 41 -10.13 -1.59 -0.14
CA VAL A 41 -9.17 -1.67 -1.26
C VAL A 41 -8.65 -3.09 -1.42
N LEU A 42 -8.26 -3.74 -0.33
CA LEU A 42 -7.75 -5.11 -0.36
C LEU A 42 -8.84 -6.11 -0.77
N ARG A 43 -10.07 -5.91 -0.31
CA ARG A 43 -11.22 -6.73 -0.73
C ARG A 43 -11.47 -6.60 -2.24
N LEU A 44 -11.39 -5.38 -2.76
CA LEU A 44 -11.55 -5.13 -4.19
C LEU A 44 -10.44 -5.82 -5.01
N ALA A 45 -9.19 -5.72 -4.55
CA ALA A 45 -8.07 -6.42 -5.18
C ALA A 45 -8.28 -7.94 -5.17
N HIS A 46 -8.71 -8.49 -4.03
CA HIS A 46 -9.00 -9.92 -3.90
C HIS A 46 -10.10 -10.35 -4.87
N ALA A 47 -11.19 -9.60 -4.96
CA ALA A 47 -12.32 -9.91 -5.83
C ALA A 47 -11.94 -9.83 -7.32
N SER A 48 -10.98 -8.97 -7.68
CA SER A 48 -10.53 -8.80 -9.07
C SER A 48 -9.61 -9.92 -9.57
N LEU A 49 -9.05 -10.71 -8.66
CA LEU A 49 -8.10 -11.76 -8.98
C LEU A 49 -8.80 -13.10 -9.18
N GLN A 50 -8.27 -13.89 -10.10
CA GLN A 50 -8.61 -15.31 -10.18
C GLN A 50 -7.99 -16.08 -9.01
N LYS A 51 -8.50 -17.27 -8.73
CA LYS A 51 -7.90 -18.19 -7.75
C LYS A 51 -6.44 -18.45 -8.11
N GLY A 52 -5.53 -18.29 -7.16
CA GLY A 52 -4.10 -18.38 -7.38
C GLY A 52 -3.45 -17.09 -7.89
N GLY A 53 -4.24 -16.06 -8.19
CA GLY A 53 -3.72 -14.75 -8.62
C GLY A 53 -2.95 -14.04 -7.52
N LEU A 54 -2.06 -13.14 -7.92
CA LEU A 54 -1.13 -12.47 -7.02
C LEU A 54 -1.46 -10.99 -6.85
N LEU A 55 -1.38 -10.52 -5.61
CA LEU A 55 -1.31 -9.10 -5.29
C LEU A 55 0.15 -8.74 -5.02
N LEU A 56 0.69 -7.85 -5.81
CA LEU A 56 2.03 -7.28 -5.62
C LEU A 56 1.88 -5.92 -4.94
N PHE A 57 2.54 -5.78 -3.79
CA PHE A 57 2.41 -4.62 -2.93
C PHE A 57 3.78 -3.99 -2.67
N ARG A 58 3.83 -2.66 -2.76
CA ARG A 58 4.97 -1.86 -2.31
C ARG A 58 4.48 -0.53 -1.79
N ASP A 59 4.89 -0.16 -0.57
CA ASP A 59 4.49 1.08 0.04
C ASP A 59 5.46 1.51 1.15
N TYR A 60 5.22 2.65 1.77
CA TYR A 60 6.07 3.22 2.80
C TYR A 60 6.10 2.33 4.05
N ALA A 61 7.30 2.14 4.59
CA ALA A 61 7.52 1.40 5.83
C ALA A 61 7.78 2.34 7.02
N LEU A 62 7.59 1.82 8.22
CA LEU A 62 7.98 2.49 9.46
C LEU A 62 9.46 2.90 9.42
N TYR A 63 9.73 4.06 9.98
CA TYR A 63 11.09 4.65 10.07
C TYR A 63 11.68 5.03 8.71
N ASP A 64 10.88 5.06 7.64
CA ASP A 64 11.29 5.69 6.39
C ASP A 64 11.59 7.17 6.65
N LEU A 65 12.53 7.73 5.92
CA LEU A 65 12.98 9.11 6.14
C LEU A 65 11.85 10.14 6.14
N PRO A 66 10.85 10.10 5.23
CA PRO A 66 9.72 11.01 5.30
C PRO A 66 8.95 10.94 6.61
N GLN A 67 8.77 9.75 7.20
CA GLN A 67 8.11 9.62 8.50
C GLN A 67 8.85 10.39 9.60
N LEU A 68 10.17 10.28 9.62
CA LEU A 68 11.00 10.92 10.63
C LEU A 68 11.05 12.45 10.47
N ARG A 69 10.75 12.97 9.28
CA ARG A 69 10.78 14.39 8.94
C ARG A 69 9.44 15.11 9.08
N PHE A 70 8.35 14.39 9.32
CA PHE A 70 7.05 15.04 9.52
C PHE A 70 7.06 15.92 10.76
N ALA A 71 6.47 17.11 10.64
CA ALA A 71 6.24 17.98 11.79
C ALA A 71 5.28 17.32 12.78
N PRO A 72 5.45 17.57 14.12
CA PRO A 72 4.58 16.97 15.13
C PRO A 72 3.08 17.19 14.88
N GLY A 73 2.70 18.35 14.36
CA GLY A 73 1.30 18.68 14.05
C GLY A 73 0.73 17.95 12.84
N ALA A 74 1.57 17.28 12.03
CA ALA A 74 1.13 16.52 10.87
C ALA A 74 0.62 15.13 11.24
N ARG A 75 0.93 14.64 12.45
CA ARG A 75 0.54 13.31 12.92
C ARG A 75 -0.95 13.27 13.25
N LEU A 76 -1.70 12.42 12.57
CA LEU A 76 -3.13 12.21 12.80
C LEU A 76 -3.43 11.03 13.70
N GLY A 77 -2.52 10.08 13.81
CA GLY A 77 -2.67 8.87 14.59
C GLY A 77 -1.42 8.02 14.53
N LYS A 78 -1.51 6.78 15.00
CA LYS A 78 -0.38 5.85 14.96
C LYS A 78 0.01 5.58 13.50
N ASN A 79 1.24 5.95 13.12
CA ASN A 79 1.82 5.74 11.79
C ASN A 79 1.07 6.48 10.66
N LEU A 80 0.17 7.41 10.99
CA LEU A 80 -0.65 8.16 10.04
C LEU A 80 -0.34 9.65 10.13
N TYR A 81 -0.05 10.24 8.97
CA TYR A 81 0.33 11.65 8.85
C TYR A 81 -0.45 12.32 7.72
N ARG A 82 -0.62 13.63 7.83
CA ARG A 82 -1.15 14.46 6.75
C ARG A 82 0.00 15.22 6.10
N ARG A 83 0.10 15.11 4.77
CA ARG A 83 1.02 15.95 3.99
C ARG A 83 0.49 17.38 3.86
N GLU A 84 1.36 18.33 3.48
CA GLU A 84 0.98 19.73 3.27
C GLU A 84 -0.10 19.91 2.21
N ASP A 85 -0.15 19.06 1.20
CA ASP A 85 -1.18 19.06 0.17
C ASP A 85 -2.52 18.44 0.60
N GLY A 86 -2.63 18.02 1.87
CA GLY A 86 -3.84 17.42 2.44
C GLY A 86 -3.96 15.91 2.24
N THR A 87 -3.06 15.28 1.49
CA THR A 87 -3.07 13.83 1.29
C THR A 87 -2.53 13.10 2.51
N LEU A 88 -2.93 11.83 2.68
CA LEU A 88 -2.50 10.99 3.78
C LEU A 88 -1.22 10.23 3.44
N ALA A 89 -0.43 9.95 4.47
CA ALA A 89 0.71 9.06 4.39
C ALA A 89 0.68 8.12 5.59
N TYR A 90 0.46 6.84 5.34
CA TYR A 90 0.52 5.78 6.34
C TYR A 90 1.80 4.96 6.15
N PHE A 91 2.45 4.61 7.27
CA PHE A 91 3.69 3.83 7.26
C PHE A 91 3.43 2.45 7.84
N PHE A 92 3.70 1.43 7.05
CA PHE A 92 3.42 0.03 7.38
C PHE A 92 4.59 -0.63 8.08
N SER A 93 4.28 -1.54 9.03
CA SER A 93 5.19 -2.63 9.38
C SER A 93 4.86 -3.86 8.53
N THR A 94 5.80 -4.79 8.43
CA THR A 94 5.54 -6.07 7.75
C THR A 94 4.42 -6.85 8.45
N ALA A 95 4.40 -6.84 9.78
CA ALA A 95 3.36 -7.49 10.58
C ALA A 95 1.97 -6.89 10.32
N ASP A 96 1.87 -5.56 10.28
CA ASP A 96 0.62 -4.85 9.99
C ASP A 96 0.09 -5.21 8.59
N MET A 97 0.96 -5.17 7.58
CA MET A 97 0.54 -5.48 6.21
C MET A 97 0.15 -6.95 6.04
N GLN A 98 0.88 -7.88 6.67
CA GLN A 98 0.51 -9.30 6.68
C GLN A 98 -0.86 -9.52 7.28
N GLN A 99 -1.14 -8.89 8.41
CA GLN A 99 -2.43 -9.00 9.09
C GLN A 99 -3.58 -8.48 8.22
N ARG A 100 -3.37 -7.34 7.55
CA ARG A 100 -4.37 -6.76 6.64
C ARG A 100 -4.63 -7.66 5.44
N ALA A 101 -3.58 -8.21 4.84
CA ALA A 101 -3.70 -9.12 3.71
C ALA A 101 -4.42 -10.41 4.09
N CYS A 102 -4.07 -11.01 5.22
CA CYS A 102 -4.73 -12.22 5.72
C CYS A 102 -6.20 -11.98 6.01
N ALA A 103 -6.54 -10.84 6.61
CA ALA A 103 -7.93 -10.47 6.88
C ALA A 103 -8.76 -10.31 5.59
N ALA A 104 -8.12 -9.95 4.48
CA ALA A 104 -8.77 -9.84 3.18
C ALA A 104 -8.86 -11.16 2.40
N GLY A 105 -8.32 -12.26 2.94
CA GLY A 105 -8.38 -13.58 2.34
C GLY A 105 -7.15 -13.98 1.54
N PHE A 106 -6.05 -13.21 1.65
CA PHE A 106 -4.80 -13.55 0.99
C PHE A 106 -3.91 -14.44 1.84
N GLU A 107 -3.15 -15.29 1.16
CA GLU A 107 -2.02 -16.01 1.73
C GLU A 107 -0.73 -15.20 1.50
N VAL A 108 0.10 -15.10 2.52
CA VAL A 108 1.37 -14.36 2.43
C VAL A 108 2.44 -15.27 1.83
N LEU A 109 2.92 -14.93 0.63
CA LEU A 109 4.05 -15.61 0.02
C LEU A 109 5.37 -14.94 0.39
N GLU A 110 5.38 -13.61 0.43
CA GLU A 110 6.54 -12.81 0.82
C GLU A 110 6.04 -11.51 1.45
N CYS A 111 6.67 -11.07 2.52
CA CYS A 111 6.46 -9.75 3.09
C CYS A 111 7.71 -9.34 3.85
N LYS A 112 8.41 -8.33 3.34
CA LYS A 112 9.71 -7.92 3.88
C LYS A 112 9.91 -6.42 3.75
N TYR A 113 10.86 -5.90 4.54
CA TYR A 113 11.36 -4.55 4.35
C TYR A 113 12.35 -4.53 3.20
N ALA A 114 12.23 -3.52 2.35
CA ALA A 114 13.19 -3.23 1.29
C ALA A 114 13.87 -1.89 1.61
N CYS A 115 15.15 -1.93 1.87
CA CYS A 115 15.96 -0.74 2.13
C CYS A 115 16.66 -0.32 0.85
N VAL A 116 16.46 0.93 0.46
CA VAL A 116 17.02 1.50 -0.77
C VAL A 116 17.75 2.79 -0.45
N ILE A 117 18.91 2.99 -1.06
CA ILE A 117 19.63 4.26 -0.99
C ILE A 117 19.39 5.02 -2.28
N ASN A 118 18.66 6.13 -2.19
CA ASN A 118 18.44 7.05 -3.30
C ASN A 118 19.46 8.20 -3.19
N THR A 119 20.20 8.44 -4.27
CA THR A 119 21.10 9.59 -4.35
C THR A 119 20.41 10.72 -5.09
N ASN A 120 20.32 11.88 -4.44
CA ASN A 120 19.86 13.09 -5.10
C ASN A 120 20.96 13.57 -6.03
N ARG A 121 20.76 13.43 -7.35
CA ARG A 121 21.74 13.83 -8.36
C ARG A 121 22.09 15.32 -8.32
N ARG A 122 21.19 16.14 -7.80
CA ARG A 122 21.34 17.59 -7.74
C ARG A 122 22.21 18.04 -6.59
N THR A 123 22.09 17.40 -5.41
CA THR A 123 22.82 17.78 -4.18
C THR A 123 23.89 16.78 -3.77
N GLY A 124 23.95 15.60 -4.40
CA GLY A 124 24.83 14.51 -4.00
C GLY A 124 24.40 13.83 -2.69
N GLU A 125 23.28 14.23 -2.09
CA GLU A 125 22.80 13.68 -0.84
C GLU A 125 22.26 12.26 -1.04
N ALA A 126 22.72 11.32 -0.21
CA ALA A 126 22.20 9.95 -0.17
C ALA A 126 21.04 9.89 0.81
N LEU A 127 19.85 9.45 0.34
CA LEU A 127 18.66 9.28 1.14
C LEU A 127 18.41 7.80 1.35
N GLN A 128 18.40 7.39 2.60
CA GLN A 128 18.03 6.02 2.97
C GLN A 128 16.51 5.90 3.05
N ARG A 129 15.93 5.01 2.23
CA ARG A 129 14.50 4.78 2.18
C ARG A 129 14.18 3.36 2.64
N VAL A 130 13.04 3.21 3.30
CA VAL A 130 12.53 1.90 3.75
C VAL A 130 11.12 1.72 3.23
N PHE A 131 10.89 0.60 2.55
CA PHE A 131 9.59 0.22 2.01
C PHE A 131 9.18 -1.16 2.50
N VAL A 132 7.89 -1.43 2.49
CA VAL A 132 7.37 -2.80 2.61
C VAL A 132 7.12 -3.34 1.22
N HIS A 133 7.66 -4.52 0.96
CA HIS A 133 7.45 -5.29 -0.25
C HIS A 133 6.67 -6.55 0.09
N GLY A 134 5.56 -6.78 -0.57
CA GLY A 134 4.70 -7.93 -0.32
C GLY A 134 4.26 -8.63 -1.59
N VAL A 135 4.18 -9.95 -1.51
CA VAL A 135 3.57 -10.81 -2.51
C VAL A 135 2.53 -11.66 -1.80
N PHE A 136 1.28 -11.48 -2.17
CA PHE A 136 0.15 -12.15 -1.56
C PHE A 136 -0.63 -12.92 -2.62
N GLN A 137 -1.15 -14.07 -2.27
CA GLN A 137 -1.85 -14.94 -3.20
C GLN A 137 -3.30 -15.14 -2.77
N LYS A 138 -4.20 -15.04 -3.73
CA LYS A 138 -5.60 -15.43 -3.52
C LYS A 138 -5.71 -16.94 -3.52
N SER A 139 -6.06 -17.46 -2.36
CA SER A 139 -6.24 -18.91 -2.18
C SER A 139 -7.59 -19.41 -2.71
#